data_578e6e27bc6aa3e7a4e758bd0b49156c
#
_entry.id   578e6e27bc6aa3e7a4e758bd0b49156c
#
_cell.length_a   1.000
_cell.length_b   1.000
_cell.length_c   1.000
_cell.angle_alpha   90.00
_cell.angle_beta   90.00
_cell.angle_gamma   90.00
#
_symmetry.space_group_name_H-M   'P 1'
#
loop_
_entity.id
_entity.type
_entity.pdbx_description
1 polymer ?
#
loop_
_entity_poly.entity_id
_entity_poly.type
_entity_poly.pdbx_seq_one_letter_code
_entity_poly.pdbx_strand_id
1 'polypeptide(L)'
;PAVNIIASPWSAPAWMKKTGHLCQGGHLRFGEWTGNGFDPMHDSFEGCYARYFVKYVEEMGKLGIPIWGVTVQNEPSNAPKWPAMMWTLKQQAEFAHNFLRPAMNEKFPEMRIFINDDSTHNLMWPVRDIVTPDEASSVDGLTVHTYEGPYSNFFNASRSYPQWMFGMTERRCMINETPEDAAHIMSGIIGNWLVRNGENFIV
;
A
#
# COMPACT_ATOMS: atom_id res chain seq x y z
N PRO A 1 9.47 -18.81 -14.59
CA PRO A 1 9.59 -17.83 -13.52
C PRO A 1 8.28 -17.79 -12.75
N ALA A 2 8.34 -17.76 -11.41
CA ALA A 2 7.15 -17.55 -10.59
C ALA A 2 6.70 -16.08 -10.73
N VAL A 3 5.40 -15.88 -10.83
CA VAL A 3 4.82 -14.54 -10.82
C VAL A 3 4.62 -14.10 -9.37
N ASN A 4 5.12 -12.94 -9.00
CA ASN A 4 4.83 -12.34 -7.72
C ASN A 4 3.49 -11.59 -7.80
N ILE A 5 2.59 -11.86 -6.85
CA ILE A 5 1.26 -11.25 -6.81
C ILE A 5 1.22 -10.27 -5.63
N ILE A 6 0.88 -9.03 -5.92
CA ILE A 6 0.62 -8.00 -4.90
C ILE A 6 -0.88 -7.78 -4.78
N ALA A 7 -1.37 -7.74 -3.55
CA ALA A 7 -2.76 -7.43 -3.25
C ALA A 7 -2.88 -6.03 -2.66
N SER A 8 -3.73 -5.21 -3.25
CA SER A 8 -3.98 -3.83 -2.82
C SER A 8 -5.45 -3.65 -2.45
N PRO A 9 -5.79 -3.42 -1.16
CA PRO A 9 -7.17 -3.23 -0.75
C PRO A 9 -7.66 -1.84 -1.12
N TRP A 10 -8.87 -1.75 -1.64
CA TRP A 10 -9.53 -0.47 -1.95
C TRP A 10 -10.31 0.09 -0.77
N SER A 11 -10.79 -0.76 0.12
CA SER A 11 -11.46 -0.35 1.35
C SER A 11 -11.49 -1.49 2.37
N ALA A 12 -11.44 -1.15 3.65
CA ALA A 12 -11.90 -2.07 4.68
C ALA A 12 -13.41 -2.33 4.54
N PRO A 13 -13.94 -3.42 5.11
CA PRO A 13 -15.37 -3.64 5.25
C PRO A 13 -16.08 -2.41 5.83
N ALA A 14 -17.29 -2.11 5.34
CA ALA A 14 -18.03 -0.89 5.71
C ALA A 14 -18.19 -0.71 7.23
N TRP A 15 -18.41 -1.79 7.96
CA TRP A 15 -18.60 -1.77 9.42
C TRP A 15 -17.31 -1.41 10.20
N MET A 16 -16.13 -1.54 9.59
CA MET A 16 -14.86 -1.08 10.18
C MET A 16 -14.61 0.40 9.96
N LYS A 17 -15.39 1.08 9.11
CA LYS A 17 -15.19 2.49 8.75
C LYS A 17 -16.08 3.41 9.55
N LYS A 18 -15.59 4.62 9.87
CA LYS A 18 -16.37 5.66 10.57
C LYS A 18 -17.62 6.07 9.82
N THR A 19 -17.59 6.02 8.49
CA THR A 19 -18.73 6.34 7.64
C THR A 19 -19.80 5.24 7.58
N GLY A 20 -19.44 4.00 7.91
CA GLY A 20 -20.29 2.83 7.70
C GLY A 20 -20.53 2.48 6.22
N HIS A 21 -19.79 3.07 5.29
CA HIS A 21 -19.92 2.88 3.84
C HIS A 21 -18.62 2.36 3.22
N LEU A 22 -18.76 1.46 2.24
CA LEU A 22 -17.62 0.91 1.50
C LEU A 22 -16.97 1.96 0.58
N CYS A 23 -17.78 2.79 -0.06
CA CYS A 23 -17.37 3.78 -1.07
C CYS A 23 -17.16 5.17 -0.47
N GLN A 24 -16.68 6.10 -1.32
CA GLN A 24 -16.54 7.52 -1.02
C GLN A 24 -15.55 7.85 0.12
N GLY A 25 -14.45 7.12 0.19
CA GLY A 25 -13.40 7.36 1.17
C GLY A 25 -13.84 7.04 2.60
N GLY A 26 -13.64 7.99 3.51
CA GLY A 26 -13.78 7.78 4.95
C GLY A 26 -12.56 7.09 5.55
N HIS A 27 -12.53 6.95 6.85
CA HIS A 27 -11.40 6.40 7.60
C HIS A 27 -11.78 5.13 8.33
N LEU A 28 -10.78 4.27 8.58
CA LEU A 28 -10.90 3.21 9.57
C LEU A 28 -11.29 3.81 10.93
N ARG A 29 -11.93 3.03 11.78
CA ARG A 29 -12.29 3.43 13.16
C ARG A 29 -11.06 3.32 14.06
N PHE A 30 -10.09 4.19 13.83
CA PHE A 30 -8.82 4.21 14.56
C PHE A 30 -9.00 4.47 16.05
N GLY A 31 -8.27 3.72 16.88
CA GLY A 31 -8.28 3.87 18.33
C GLY A 31 -9.60 3.50 18.99
N GLU A 32 -10.55 2.93 18.26
CA GLU A 32 -11.79 2.41 18.83
C GLU A 32 -11.61 0.94 19.20
N TRP A 33 -12.14 0.57 20.36
CA TRP A 33 -12.07 -0.78 20.89
C TRP A 33 -13.35 -1.56 20.57
N THR A 34 -13.21 -2.80 20.14
CA THR A 34 -14.34 -3.68 19.84
C THR A 34 -14.70 -4.62 20.99
N GLY A 35 -13.82 -4.73 21.99
CA GLY A 35 -13.96 -5.62 23.14
C GLY A 35 -13.72 -4.93 24.49
N ASN A 36 -13.75 -5.71 25.55
CA ASN A 36 -13.55 -5.23 26.93
C ASN A 36 -12.11 -5.41 27.43
N GLY A 37 -11.21 -5.88 26.57
CA GLY A 37 -9.81 -6.12 26.92
C GLY A 37 -8.90 -4.93 26.65
N PHE A 38 -7.63 -5.14 26.89
CA PHE A 38 -6.54 -4.19 26.62
C PHE A 38 -5.56 -4.69 25.55
N ASP A 39 -5.93 -5.72 24.80
CA ASP A 39 -5.11 -6.23 23.70
C ASP A 39 -5.44 -5.50 22.40
N PRO A 40 -4.61 -4.54 21.98
CA PRO A 40 -4.86 -3.78 20.76
C PRO A 40 -5.05 -4.67 19.52
N MET A 41 -4.31 -5.78 19.43
CA MET A 41 -4.40 -6.69 18.32
C MET A 41 -5.76 -7.39 18.21
N HIS A 42 -6.40 -7.70 19.35
CA HIS A 42 -7.67 -8.43 19.37
C HIS A 42 -8.89 -7.52 19.55
N ASP A 43 -8.73 -6.42 20.27
CA ASP A 43 -9.83 -5.59 20.75
C ASP A 43 -9.96 -4.24 20.03
N SER A 44 -9.18 -3.98 18.96
CA SER A 44 -9.27 -2.77 18.16
C SER A 44 -9.68 -3.03 16.71
N PHE A 45 -10.16 -2.01 16.02
CA PHE A 45 -10.46 -2.08 14.59
C PHE A 45 -9.18 -2.24 13.76
N GLU A 46 -8.07 -1.63 14.18
CA GLU A 46 -6.77 -1.78 13.52
C GLU A 46 -6.29 -3.25 13.60
N GLY A 47 -6.33 -3.83 14.79
CA GLY A 47 -5.96 -5.23 14.96
C GLY A 47 -6.89 -6.19 14.20
N CYS A 48 -8.19 -5.90 14.20
CA CYS A 48 -9.16 -6.65 13.42
C CYS A 48 -8.86 -6.55 11.91
N TYR A 49 -8.49 -5.36 11.42
CA TYR A 49 -8.16 -5.15 10.02
C TYR A 49 -6.84 -5.84 9.63
N ALA A 50 -5.84 -5.82 10.51
CA ALA A 50 -4.59 -6.57 10.30
C ALA A 50 -4.86 -8.08 10.17
N ARG A 51 -5.69 -8.66 11.03
CA ARG A 51 -6.11 -10.07 10.92
C ARG A 51 -6.93 -10.35 9.66
N TYR A 52 -7.69 -9.37 9.15
CA TYR A 52 -8.39 -9.47 7.89
C TYR A 52 -7.42 -9.66 6.70
N PHE A 53 -6.29 -8.93 6.68
CA PHE A 53 -5.22 -9.16 5.70
C PHE A 53 -4.64 -10.58 5.81
N VAL A 54 -4.31 -11.02 7.03
CA VAL A 54 -3.78 -12.37 7.25
C VAL A 54 -4.76 -13.42 6.72
N LYS A 55 -6.05 -13.25 7.02
CA LYS A 55 -7.09 -14.15 6.56
C LYS A 55 -7.23 -14.15 5.04
N TYR A 56 -7.16 -12.99 4.41
CA TYR A 56 -7.18 -12.87 2.95
C TYR A 56 -6.01 -13.64 2.31
N VAL A 57 -4.78 -13.43 2.79
CA VAL A 57 -3.59 -14.13 2.29
C VAL A 57 -3.73 -15.64 2.45
N GLU A 58 -4.22 -16.08 3.60
CA GLU A 58 -4.44 -17.49 3.89
C GLU A 58 -5.45 -18.14 2.91
N GLU A 59 -6.58 -17.48 2.68
CA GLU A 59 -7.62 -17.99 1.78
C GLU A 59 -7.18 -17.99 0.31
N MET A 60 -6.47 -16.95 -0.13
CA MET A 60 -5.90 -16.91 -1.48
C MET A 60 -4.88 -18.03 -1.69
N GLY A 61 -4.04 -18.30 -0.69
CA GLY A 61 -3.09 -19.42 -0.72
C GLY A 61 -3.79 -20.79 -0.87
N LYS A 62 -4.93 -21.01 -0.20
CA LYS A 62 -5.75 -22.23 -0.35
C LYS A 62 -6.33 -22.40 -1.75
N LEU A 63 -6.54 -21.30 -2.47
CA LEU A 63 -6.99 -21.28 -3.85
C LEU A 63 -5.84 -21.45 -4.87
N GLY A 64 -4.60 -21.62 -4.40
CA GLY A 64 -3.42 -21.72 -5.26
C GLY A 64 -2.92 -20.38 -5.79
N ILE A 65 -3.32 -19.26 -5.17
CA ILE A 65 -2.92 -17.90 -5.52
C ILE A 65 -2.04 -17.36 -4.39
N PRO A 66 -0.72 -17.63 -4.42
CA PRO A 66 0.18 -17.18 -3.37
C PRO A 66 0.39 -15.66 -3.47
N ILE A 67 0.00 -14.92 -2.45
CA ILE A 67 0.27 -13.49 -2.35
C ILE A 67 1.71 -13.29 -1.88
N TRP A 68 2.49 -12.54 -2.63
CA TRP A 68 3.88 -12.20 -2.32
C TRP A 68 3.99 -10.93 -1.49
N GLY A 69 3.09 -9.96 -1.73
CA GLY A 69 3.10 -8.69 -1.04
C GLY A 69 1.71 -8.06 -0.93
N VAL A 70 1.57 -7.13 -0.01
CA VAL A 70 0.35 -6.34 0.17
C VAL A 70 0.70 -4.86 0.24
N THR A 71 -0.15 -4.00 -0.31
CA THR A 71 -0.15 -2.58 0.04
C THR A 71 -1.12 -2.34 1.19
N VAL A 72 -0.89 -1.31 2.01
CA VAL A 72 -1.82 -1.00 3.12
C VAL A 72 -3.15 -0.50 2.57
N GLN A 73 -3.11 0.31 1.50
CA GLN A 73 -4.31 0.91 0.92
C GLN A 73 -4.04 1.39 -0.51
N ASN A 74 -4.93 1.08 -1.44
CA ASN A 74 -4.96 1.67 -2.76
C ASN A 74 -5.46 3.12 -2.70
N GLU A 75 -4.74 4.05 -3.33
CA GLU A 75 -5.07 5.48 -3.44
C GLU A 75 -5.59 6.10 -2.13
N PRO A 76 -4.80 6.08 -1.06
CA PRO A 76 -5.23 6.48 0.28
C PRO A 76 -5.63 7.95 0.40
N SER A 77 -5.32 8.80 -0.55
CA SER A 77 -5.74 10.21 -0.58
C SER A 77 -6.99 10.46 -1.41
N ASN A 78 -7.54 9.42 -2.07
CA ASN A 78 -8.68 9.54 -2.99
C ASN A 78 -9.99 9.05 -2.35
N ALA A 79 -11.10 9.77 -2.62
CA ALA A 79 -12.44 9.46 -2.12
C ALA A 79 -13.47 9.30 -3.25
N PRO A 80 -13.25 8.37 -4.21
CA PRO A 80 -14.10 8.18 -5.36
C PRO A 80 -15.45 7.55 -5.01
N LYS A 81 -16.34 7.45 -6.01
CA LYS A 81 -17.68 6.83 -5.87
C LYS A 81 -17.66 5.30 -5.74
N TRP A 82 -16.51 4.67 -5.96
CA TRP A 82 -16.29 3.23 -5.76
C TRP A 82 -15.66 2.95 -4.39
N PRO A 83 -15.37 1.70 -4.03
CA PRO A 83 -14.72 1.37 -2.77
C PRO A 83 -13.43 2.16 -2.58
N ALA A 84 -13.29 2.82 -1.45
CA ALA A 84 -12.12 3.63 -1.10
C ALA A 84 -12.06 3.89 0.40
N MET A 85 -10.85 4.05 0.93
CA MET A 85 -10.64 4.44 2.32
C MET A 85 -9.42 5.35 2.41
N MET A 86 -9.52 6.38 3.23
CA MET A 86 -8.47 7.41 3.34
C MET A 86 -7.51 7.10 4.47
N TRP A 87 -6.22 7.26 4.17
CA TRP A 87 -5.11 7.13 5.11
C TRP A 87 -4.06 8.19 4.83
N THR A 88 -3.47 8.75 5.85
CA THR A 88 -2.21 9.46 5.69
C THR A 88 -1.05 8.47 5.60
N LEU A 89 0.09 8.89 5.03
CA LEU A 89 1.29 8.06 5.00
C LEU A 89 1.74 7.67 6.42
N LYS A 90 1.61 8.60 7.37
CA LYS A 90 1.90 8.35 8.79
C LYS A 90 1.02 7.24 9.37
N GLN A 91 -0.28 7.31 9.15
CA GLN A 91 -1.21 6.28 9.63
C GLN A 91 -0.92 4.91 9.01
N GLN A 92 -0.52 4.87 7.73
CA GLN A 92 -0.14 3.60 7.08
C GLN A 92 1.11 3.01 7.73
N ALA A 93 2.13 3.83 8.01
CA ALA A 93 3.36 3.40 8.67
C ALA A 93 3.10 2.90 10.11
N GLU A 94 2.32 3.65 10.88
CA GLU A 94 1.90 3.26 12.23
C GLU A 94 1.08 1.95 12.23
N PHE A 95 0.15 1.80 11.30
CA PHE A 95 -0.63 0.57 11.16
C PHE A 95 0.25 -0.62 10.76
N ALA A 96 1.17 -0.42 9.82
CA ALA A 96 2.11 -1.46 9.42
C ALA A 96 2.98 -1.90 10.61
N HIS A 97 3.51 -0.95 11.37
CA HIS A 97 4.40 -1.21 12.50
C HIS A 97 3.67 -1.89 13.67
N ASN A 98 2.55 -1.31 14.11
CA ASN A 98 1.90 -1.72 15.35
C ASN A 98 0.97 -2.94 15.18
N PHE A 99 0.47 -3.20 13.97
CA PHE A 99 -0.57 -4.21 13.75
C PHE A 99 -0.28 -5.17 12.60
N LEU A 100 -0.02 -4.65 11.38
CA LEU A 100 0.02 -5.52 10.20
C LEU A 100 1.27 -6.42 10.17
N ARG A 101 2.46 -5.85 10.44
CA ARG A 101 3.70 -6.62 10.47
C ARG A 101 3.69 -7.68 11.58
N PRO A 102 3.29 -7.36 12.84
CA PRO A 102 3.14 -8.37 13.88
C PRO A 102 2.19 -9.50 13.48
N ALA A 103 1.01 -9.16 12.97
CA ALA A 103 0.02 -10.17 12.55
C ALA A 103 0.52 -11.04 11.38
N MET A 104 1.21 -10.44 10.39
CA MET A 104 1.78 -11.20 9.28
C MET A 104 2.90 -12.14 9.72
N ASN A 105 3.76 -11.70 10.63
CA ASN A 105 4.91 -12.50 11.09
C ASN A 105 4.48 -13.82 11.76
N GLU A 106 3.29 -13.90 12.32
CA GLU A 106 2.77 -15.14 12.93
C GLU A 106 2.61 -16.28 11.92
N LYS A 107 2.24 -15.98 10.67
CA LYS A 107 1.95 -16.99 9.64
C LYS A 107 2.72 -16.79 8.34
N PHE A 108 3.06 -15.57 8.01
CA PHE A 108 3.64 -15.18 6.72
C PHE A 108 4.83 -14.21 6.94
N PRO A 109 5.92 -14.63 7.64
CA PRO A 109 7.04 -13.74 7.99
C PRO A 109 7.75 -13.14 6.77
N GLU A 110 7.65 -13.79 5.59
CA GLU A 110 8.24 -13.30 4.33
C GLU A 110 7.31 -12.37 3.55
N MET A 111 6.11 -12.07 4.08
CA MET A 111 5.16 -11.19 3.41
C MET A 111 5.74 -9.78 3.23
N ARG A 112 5.73 -9.28 2.01
CA ARG A 112 6.12 -7.91 1.72
C ARG A 112 4.97 -6.95 2.05
N ILE A 113 5.30 -5.84 2.74
CA ILE A 113 4.33 -4.79 3.09
C ILE A 113 4.80 -3.49 2.48
N PHE A 114 3.93 -2.89 1.68
CA PHE A 114 4.17 -1.61 1.01
C PHE A 114 3.21 -0.55 1.51
N ILE A 115 3.69 0.69 1.54
CA ILE A 115 2.91 1.87 1.92
C ILE A 115 2.85 2.86 0.75
N ASN A 116 2.05 3.89 0.87
CA ASN A 116 1.69 4.90 -0.10
C ASN A 116 0.68 4.37 -1.13
N ASP A 117 1.10 3.71 -2.19
CA ASP A 117 0.24 3.15 -3.26
C ASP A 117 -0.70 4.20 -3.88
N ASP A 118 -0.15 5.36 -4.20
CA ASP A 118 -0.87 6.55 -4.66
C ASP A 118 -0.06 7.34 -5.68
N SER A 119 -0.67 8.29 -6.36
CA SER A 119 0.02 9.16 -7.32
C SER A 119 1.18 9.91 -6.66
N THR A 120 2.25 10.14 -7.44
CA THR A 120 3.49 10.73 -6.91
C THR A 120 3.34 12.13 -6.37
N HIS A 121 2.30 12.89 -6.78
CA HIS A 121 2.02 14.23 -6.24
C HIS A 121 1.62 14.19 -4.76
N ASN A 122 1.04 13.08 -4.29
CA ASN A 122 0.66 12.89 -2.89
C ASN A 122 1.85 12.58 -1.99
N LEU A 123 3.00 12.26 -2.58
CA LEU A 123 4.27 12.06 -1.89
C LEU A 123 5.02 13.40 -1.72
N MET A 124 4.43 14.32 -0.98
CA MET A 124 4.82 15.74 -0.98
C MET A 124 6.09 16.04 -0.17
N TRP A 125 6.48 15.20 0.79
CA TRP A 125 7.57 15.50 1.72
C TRP A 125 8.58 14.37 1.80
N PRO A 126 9.82 14.66 2.29
CA PRO A 126 10.74 13.58 2.59
C PRO A 126 10.06 12.55 3.48
N VAL A 127 9.95 11.33 2.98
CA VAL A 127 9.27 10.22 3.70
C VAL A 127 9.85 10.05 5.10
N ARG A 128 11.16 10.30 5.27
CA ARG A 128 11.86 10.25 6.55
C ARG A 128 11.34 11.22 7.61
N ASP A 129 10.67 12.30 7.21
CA ASP A 129 10.10 13.28 8.14
C ASP A 129 8.69 12.85 8.61
N ILE A 130 8.12 11.85 7.96
CA ILE A 130 6.79 11.30 8.23
C ILE A 130 6.87 9.92 8.87
N VAL A 131 7.75 9.06 8.35
CA VAL A 131 7.94 7.68 8.80
C VAL A 131 9.18 7.61 9.67
N THR A 132 9.04 7.14 10.88
CA THR A 132 10.18 6.98 11.81
C THR A 132 11.05 5.78 11.40
N PRO A 133 12.31 5.68 11.85
CA PRO A 133 13.16 4.52 11.59
C PRO A 133 12.53 3.19 12.05
N ASP A 134 11.84 3.19 13.19
CA ASP A 134 11.17 2.00 13.72
C ASP A 134 10.02 1.56 12.82
N GLU A 135 9.17 2.48 12.40
CA GLU A 135 8.10 2.21 11.44
C GLU A 135 8.66 1.75 10.10
N ALA A 136 9.75 2.38 9.64
CA ALA A 136 10.42 2.02 8.40
C ALA A 136 10.94 0.57 8.40
N SER A 137 11.32 0.03 9.56
CA SER A 137 11.74 -1.37 9.70
C SER A 137 10.62 -2.38 9.52
N SER A 138 9.37 -1.94 9.60
CA SER A 138 8.18 -2.78 9.53
C SER A 138 7.55 -2.86 8.13
N VAL A 139 8.08 -2.08 7.18
CA VAL A 139 7.67 -2.08 5.79
C VAL A 139 8.83 -2.44 4.87
N ASP A 140 8.53 -3.06 3.76
CA ASP A 140 9.54 -3.49 2.78
C ASP A 140 9.74 -2.44 1.69
N GLY A 141 8.83 -1.47 1.58
CA GLY A 141 8.97 -0.43 0.58
C GLY A 141 7.76 0.47 0.38
N LEU A 142 7.83 1.20 -0.72
CA LEU A 142 6.85 2.20 -1.11
C LEU A 142 6.42 1.96 -2.55
N THR A 143 5.11 2.05 -2.79
CA THR A 143 4.54 1.93 -4.13
C THR A 143 3.87 3.21 -4.57
N VAL A 144 3.84 3.44 -5.89
CA VAL A 144 3.21 4.61 -6.47
C VAL A 144 2.40 4.28 -7.72
N HIS A 145 1.43 5.14 -7.98
CA HIS A 145 0.75 5.25 -9.26
C HIS A 145 1.37 6.37 -10.10
N THR A 146 1.40 6.20 -11.40
CA THR A 146 2.05 7.17 -12.30
C THR A 146 1.05 8.04 -13.06
N TYR A 147 -0.11 8.34 -12.47
CA TYR A 147 -1.12 9.20 -13.09
C TYR A 147 -0.76 10.67 -13.02
N GLU A 148 -0.30 11.12 -11.86
CA GLU A 148 -0.06 12.54 -11.58
C GLU A 148 1.18 12.75 -10.73
N GLY A 149 1.81 13.92 -10.92
CA GLY A 149 2.92 14.39 -10.13
C GLY A 149 4.30 14.07 -10.71
N PRO A 150 5.32 14.76 -10.19
CA PRO A 150 6.68 14.59 -10.69
C PRO A 150 7.32 13.31 -10.12
N TYR A 151 8.03 12.58 -10.96
CA TYR A 151 8.84 11.43 -10.54
C TYR A 151 9.94 11.79 -9.53
N SER A 152 10.32 13.08 -9.43
CA SER A 152 11.30 13.53 -8.45
C SER A 152 10.88 13.22 -7.00
N ASN A 153 9.60 13.25 -6.69
CA ASN A 153 9.09 12.93 -5.35
C ASN A 153 9.41 11.46 -4.97
N PHE A 154 9.19 10.56 -5.91
CA PHE A 154 9.54 9.16 -5.74
C PHE A 154 11.06 8.95 -5.59
N PHE A 155 11.88 9.61 -6.42
CA PHE A 155 13.33 9.51 -6.28
C PHE A 155 13.86 10.09 -4.97
N ASN A 156 13.22 11.12 -4.42
CA ASN A 156 13.57 11.64 -3.12
C ASN A 156 13.23 10.64 -2.01
N ALA A 157 12.10 9.94 -2.12
CA ALA A 157 11.74 8.86 -1.20
C ALA A 157 12.76 7.71 -1.26
N SER A 158 13.15 7.27 -2.46
CA SER A 158 14.12 6.18 -2.63
C SER A 158 15.51 6.48 -2.06
N ARG A 159 15.91 7.74 -2.07
CA ARG A 159 17.17 8.18 -1.43
C ARG A 159 17.08 8.21 0.09
N SER A 160 15.90 8.39 0.64
CA SER A 160 15.69 8.43 2.10
C SER A 160 15.78 7.04 2.72
N TYR A 161 15.34 6.02 2.00
CA TYR A 161 15.32 4.62 2.43
C TYR A 161 15.86 3.70 1.34
N PRO A 162 17.18 3.70 1.12
CA PRO A 162 17.80 2.92 0.03
C PRO A 162 17.64 1.40 0.18
N GLN A 163 17.29 0.92 1.38
CA GLN A 163 17.02 -0.49 1.67
C GLN A 163 15.59 -0.92 1.27
N TRP A 164 14.69 0.02 0.98
CA TRP A 164 13.33 -0.28 0.56
C TRP A 164 13.24 -0.66 -0.90
N MET A 165 12.28 -1.50 -1.20
CA MET A 165 11.82 -1.73 -2.56
C MET A 165 10.92 -0.57 -3.01
N PHE A 166 10.97 -0.25 -4.30
CA PHE A 166 10.14 0.80 -4.87
C PHE A 166 9.40 0.26 -6.09
N GLY A 167 8.06 0.35 -6.06
CA GLY A 167 7.21 -0.21 -7.08
C GLY A 167 6.29 0.81 -7.75
N MET A 168 6.08 0.64 -9.05
CA MET A 168 4.97 1.23 -9.78
C MET A 168 3.88 0.16 -9.88
N THR A 169 2.78 0.39 -9.21
CA THR A 169 1.72 -0.59 -9.01
C THR A 169 0.49 -0.35 -9.87
N GLU A 170 0.33 0.85 -10.40
CA GLU A 170 -0.82 1.14 -11.25
C GLU A 170 -0.53 2.24 -12.29
N ARG A 171 -0.88 1.93 -13.53
CA ARG A 171 -1.02 2.86 -14.64
C ARG A 171 -1.97 2.27 -15.67
N ARG A 172 -3.01 3.01 -16.04
CA ARG A 172 -3.89 2.60 -17.13
C ARG A 172 -3.39 3.13 -18.45
N CYS A 173 -3.61 2.37 -19.51
CA CYS A 173 -3.61 2.84 -20.90
C CYS A 173 -5.06 2.92 -21.37
N MET A 174 -5.46 4.04 -21.94
CA MET A 174 -6.83 4.23 -22.43
C MET A 174 -6.98 3.60 -23.81
N ILE A 175 -8.16 3.05 -24.09
CA ILE A 175 -8.46 2.40 -25.39
C ILE A 175 -8.34 3.36 -26.58
N ASN A 176 -8.41 4.67 -26.34
CA ASN A 176 -8.26 5.72 -27.35
C ASN A 176 -6.85 6.32 -27.40
N GLU A 177 -5.92 5.84 -26.61
CA GLU A 177 -4.50 6.21 -26.72
C GLU A 177 -3.90 5.59 -27.97
N THR A 178 -3.07 6.37 -28.66
CA THR A 178 -2.34 5.85 -29.82
C THR A 178 -1.24 4.89 -29.40
N PRO A 179 -0.74 4.01 -30.30
CA PRO A 179 0.45 3.20 -30.01
C PRO A 179 1.65 4.03 -29.58
N GLU A 180 1.79 5.24 -30.12
CA GLU A 180 2.85 6.20 -29.76
C GLU A 180 2.69 6.70 -28.34
N ASP A 181 1.46 7.03 -27.90
CA ASP A 181 1.17 7.43 -26.52
C ASP A 181 1.50 6.28 -25.55
N ALA A 182 1.06 5.07 -25.85
CA ALA A 182 1.36 3.88 -25.07
C ALA A 182 2.87 3.61 -24.97
N ALA A 183 3.59 3.74 -26.10
CA ALA A 183 5.04 3.59 -26.13
C ALA A 183 5.75 4.66 -25.29
N HIS A 184 5.27 5.91 -25.35
CA HIS A 184 5.80 7.02 -24.55
C HIS A 184 5.59 6.78 -23.05
N ILE A 185 4.39 6.37 -22.65
CA ILE A 185 4.08 5.99 -21.26
C ILE A 185 5.00 4.87 -20.80
N MET A 186 5.10 3.79 -21.58
CA MET A 186 5.94 2.64 -21.23
C MET A 186 7.43 3.00 -21.17
N SER A 187 7.93 3.79 -22.11
CA SER A 187 9.34 4.25 -22.10
C SER A 187 9.64 5.14 -20.89
N GLY A 188 8.69 5.99 -20.50
CA GLY A 188 8.78 6.81 -19.29
C GLY A 188 8.82 5.96 -18.03
N ILE A 189 7.96 4.95 -17.94
CA ILE A 189 7.94 4.00 -16.83
C ILE A 189 9.26 3.22 -16.77
N ILE A 190 9.62 2.53 -17.85
CA ILE A 190 10.83 1.70 -17.91
C ILE A 190 12.09 2.56 -17.69
N GLY A 191 12.20 3.67 -18.40
CA GLY A 191 13.38 4.54 -18.34
C GLY A 191 13.59 5.20 -16.98
N ASN A 192 12.53 5.55 -16.28
CA ASN A 192 12.64 6.17 -14.95
C ASN A 192 12.74 5.14 -13.82
N TRP A 193 12.15 3.97 -13.99
CA TRP A 193 12.01 2.98 -12.93
C TRP A 193 13.13 1.95 -12.90
N LEU A 194 13.40 1.30 -14.03
CA LEU A 194 14.35 0.18 -14.07
C LEU A 194 15.81 0.62 -14.18
N VAL A 195 16.08 1.84 -14.67
CA VAL A 195 17.45 2.30 -14.95
C VAL A 195 18.12 2.96 -13.74
N ARG A 196 17.37 3.40 -12.73
CA ARG A 196 17.89 4.31 -11.72
C ARG A 196 18.10 3.74 -10.31
N ASN A 197 17.52 2.61 -9.94
CA ASN A 197 17.65 2.07 -8.57
C ASN A 197 17.49 0.55 -8.52
N GLY A 198 18.26 -0.11 -7.63
CA GLY A 198 18.51 -1.54 -7.60
C GLY A 198 17.33 -2.51 -7.46
N GLU A 199 16.43 -2.39 -6.48
CA GLU A 199 15.33 -3.36 -6.28
C GLU A 199 13.97 -2.73 -6.56
N ASN A 200 13.74 -2.37 -7.83
CA ASN A 200 12.48 -1.80 -8.25
C ASN A 200 11.65 -2.80 -9.04
N PHE A 201 10.33 -2.67 -8.94
CA PHE A 201 9.40 -3.51 -9.68
C PHE A 201 8.29 -2.69 -10.34
N ILE A 202 7.69 -3.28 -11.35
CA ILE A 202 6.52 -2.76 -12.06
C ILE A 202 5.48 -3.89 -12.09
N VAL A 203 4.24 -3.54 -11.81
CA VAL A 203 3.09 -4.46 -11.84
C VAL A 203 2.25 -4.19 -13.08
#